data_4ae9168f445aeed977bae4f3de5723d2
#
_entry.id   4ae9168f445aeed977bae4f3de5723d2
#
_cell.length_a   1.000
_cell.length_b   1.000
_cell.length_c   1.000
_cell.angle_alpha   90.00
_cell.angle_beta   90.00
_cell.angle_gamma   90.00
#
_symmetry.space_group_name_H-M   'P 1'
#
loop_
_entity.id
_entity.type
_entity.pdbx_description
1 polymer ?
#
loop_
_entity_poly.entity_id
_entity_poly.type
_entity_poly.pdbx_seq_one_letter_code
_entity_poly.pdbx_strand_id
1 'polypeptide(L)'
;MRVLAYCAGTSLFIGLAFVAYWFLWPPIKVALAPPQDIHATITLDNRCKMQDDVFIVIVPELDRTARFHGGIAQMILPENATVKLAISPLYPGFAYDDLAKPVQAKVTLIAECNQPPRLDSIFGAMNEQFGKTSK
;
A
#
# COMPACT_ATOMS: atom_id res chain seq x y z
N MET A 1 -36.19 -41.91 38.16
CA MET A 1 -34.96 -42.07 37.35
C MET A 1 -34.88 -41.18 36.08
N ARG A 2 -35.97 -40.58 35.55
CA ARG A 2 -35.92 -39.74 34.34
C ARG A 2 -35.43 -38.30 34.56
N VAL A 3 -35.55 -37.76 35.74
CA VAL A 3 -35.17 -36.36 36.08
C VAL A 3 -33.62 -36.19 36.17
N LEU A 4 -32.91 -37.22 36.63
CA LEU A 4 -31.44 -37.20 36.75
C LEU A 4 -30.73 -37.17 35.40
N ALA A 5 -31.30 -37.74 34.36
CA ALA A 5 -30.73 -37.76 33.02
C ALA A 5 -30.76 -36.36 32.34
N TYR A 6 -31.77 -35.55 32.64
CA TYR A 6 -31.89 -34.17 32.11
C TYR A 6 -30.89 -33.21 32.75
N CYS A 7 -30.61 -33.35 34.04
CA CYS A 7 -29.62 -32.48 34.71
C CYS A 7 -28.19 -32.74 34.23
N ALA A 8 -27.83 -33.99 33.92
CA ALA A 8 -26.49 -34.33 33.42
C ALA A 8 -26.27 -33.79 32.01
N GLY A 9 -27.30 -33.86 31.14
CA GLY A 9 -27.20 -33.35 29.76
C GLY A 9 -27.02 -31.84 29.69
N THR A 10 -27.78 -31.07 30.48
CA THR A 10 -27.69 -29.60 30.50
C THR A 10 -26.36 -29.09 31.02
N SER A 11 -25.77 -29.72 32.03
CA SER A 11 -24.48 -29.35 32.58
C SER A 11 -23.36 -29.56 31.55
N LEU A 12 -23.45 -30.60 30.73
CA LEU A 12 -22.42 -30.92 29.71
C LEU A 12 -22.45 -29.91 28.54
N PHE A 13 -23.65 -29.47 28.14
CA PHE A 13 -23.80 -28.44 27.11
C PHE A 13 -23.32 -27.06 27.58
N ILE A 14 -23.56 -26.67 28.82
CA ILE A 14 -23.08 -25.41 29.37
C ILE A 14 -21.55 -25.40 29.46
N GLY A 15 -20.94 -26.52 29.88
CA GLY A 15 -19.48 -26.66 29.95
C GLY A 15 -18.81 -26.53 28.56
N LEU A 16 -19.39 -27.21 27.55
CA LEU A 16 -18.87 -27.11 26.16
C LEU A 16 -19.02 -25.70 25.58
N ALA A 17 -20.13 -25.04 25.82
CA ALA A 17 -20.34 -23.65 25.37
C ALA A 17 -19.37 -22.69 26.04
N PHE A 18 -19.02 -22.90 27.30
CA PHE A 18 -18.06 -22.05 28.02
C PHE A 18 -16.63 -22.24 27.52
N VAL A 19 -16.23 -23.48 27.23
CA VAL A 19 -14.91 -23.78 26.65
C VAL A 19 -14.81 -23.20 25.23
N ALA A 20 -15.84 -23.36 24.39
CA ALA A 20 -15.88 -22.78 23.07
C ALA A 20 -15.82 -21.24 23.11
N TYR A 21 -16.52 -20.60 24.05
CA TYR A 21 -16.46 -19.16 24.26
C TYR A 21 -15.04 -18.69 24.64
N TRP A 22 -14.37 -19.39 25.54
CA TRP A 22 -13.02 -19.02 25.98
C TRP A 22 -11.95 -19.27 24.90
N PHE A 23 -12.09 -20.30 24.09
CA PHE A 23 -11.10 -20.67 23.08
C PHE A 23 -11.27 -19.90 21.76
N LEU A 24 -12.51 -19.60 21.34
CA LEU A 24 -12.78 -18.97 20.05
C LEU A 24 -12.94 -17.44 20.13
N TRP A 25 -13.32 -16.91 21.29
CA TRP A 25 -13.62 -15.50 21.46
C TRP A 25 -12.42 -14.55 21.22
N PRO A 26 -11.20 -14.81 21.73
CA PRO A 26 -10.06 -13.95 21.46
C PRO A 26 -9.69 -13.84 19.97
N PRO A 27 -9.56 -14.95 19.22
CA PRO A 27 -9.23 -14.86 17.81
C PRO A 27 -10.33 -14.21 16.95
N ILE A 28 -11.62 -14.40 17.33
CA ILE A 28 -12.73 -13.76 16.63
C ILE A 28 -12.71 -12.23 16.85
N LYS A 29 -12.40 -11.76 18.05
CA LYS A 29 -12.28 -10.31 18.32
C LYS A 29 -11.16 -9.68 17.53
N VAL A 30 -10.00 -10.34 17.43
CA VAL A 30 -8.88 -9.84 16.65
C VAL A 30 -9.22 -9.78 15.16
N ALA A 31 -9.93 -10.77 14.64
CA ALA A 31 -10.34 -10.81 13.23
C ALA A 31 -11.42 -9.76 12.87
N LEU A 32 -12.22 -9.33 13.83
CA LEU A 32 -13.28 -8.34 13.65
C LEU A 32 -12.88 -6.93 14.11
N ALA A 33 -11.69 -6.75 14.68
CA ALA A 33 -11.21 -5.43 15.07
C ALA A 33 -11.02 -4.57 13.79
N PRO A 34 -11.54 -3.34 13.78
CA PRO A 34 -11.28 -2.44 12.67
C PRO A 34 -9.76 -2.19 12.55
N PRO A 35 -9.25 -2.01 11.32
CA PRO A 35 -7.85 -1.69 11.12
C PRO A 35 -7.49 -0.43 11.90
N GLN A 36 -6.36 -0.47 12.60
CA GLN A 36 -5.89 0.69 13.36
C GLN A 36 -5.28 1.71 12.41
N ASP A 37 -5.54 2.98 12.70
CA ASP A 37 -4.92 4.08 11.97
C ASP A 37 -3.48 4.29 12.45
N ILE A 38 -2.56 4.36 11.51
CA ILE A 38 -1.13 4.58 11.76
C ILE A 38 -0.75 5.96 11.23
N HIS A 39 0.02 6.70 12.01
CA HIS A 39 0.71 7.89 11.53
C HIS A 39 1.92 7.47 10.68
N ALA A 40 1.73 7.44 9.36
CA ALA A 40 2.76 7.06 8.42
C ALA A 40 3.59 8.28 8.01
N THR A 41 4.91 8.17 8.16
CA THR A 41 5.89 9.10 7.60
C THR A 41 6.51 8.47 6.37
N ILE A 42 6.25 9.06 5.22
CA ILE A 42 6.67 8.54 3.93
C ILE A 42 7.83 9.42 3.44
N THR A 43 8.99 8.82 3.24
CA THR A 43 10.20 9.50 2.78
C THR A 43 10.42 9.19 1.30
N LEU A 44 10.74 10.20 0.51
CA LEU A 44 11.10 10.08 -0.89
C LEU A 44 12.62 9.95 -1.01
N ASP A 45 13.10 8.83 -1.55
CA ASP A 45 14.47 8.68 -2.05
C ASP A 45 14.47 9.05 -3.54
N ASN A 46 14.69 10.34 -3.81
CA ASN A 46 14.65 10.87 -5.18
C ASN A 46 16.01 10.69 -5.86
N ARG A 47 16.10 9.69 -6.73
CA ARG A 47 17.27 9.43 -7.59
C ARG A 47 17.13 10.07 -8.97
N CYS A 48 16.06 10.81 -9.19
CA CYS A 48 15.79 11.56 -10.40
C CYS A 48 16.43 12.96 -10.34
N LYS A 49 16.71 13.55 -11.47
CA LYS A 49 17.12 14.97 -11.56
C LYS A 49 15.91 15.93 -11.55
N MET A 50 14.82 15.51 -10.94
CA MET A 50 13.55 16.24 -10.86
C MET A 50 13.35 16.76 -9.44
N GLN A 51 12.52 17.79 -9.30
CA GLN A 51 12.17 18.31 -7.98
C GLN A 51 11.22 17.36 -7.25
N ASP A 52 11.27 17.33 -5.92
CA ASP A 52 10.47 16.43 -5.10
C ASP A 52 8.96 16.69 -5.22
N ASP A 53 8.56 17.91 -5.57
CA ASP A 53 7.16 18.33 -5.76
C ASP A 53 6.49 17.72 -7.01
N VAL A 54 7.31 17.18 -7.93
CA VAL A 54 6.83 16.41 -9.10
C VAL A 54 6.20 15.10 -8.65
N PHE A 55 6.65 14.55 -7.52
CA PHE A 55 6.17 13.27 -7.01
C PHE A 55 5.03 13.45 -6.00
N ILE A 56 4.11 12.50 -6.00
CA ILE A 56 3.01 12.41 -5.04
C ILE A 56 2.90 11.00 -4.50
N VAL A 57 2.41 10.88 -3.28
CA VAL A 57 1.98 9.61 -2.70
C VAL A 57 0.52 9.38 -3.06
N ILE A 58 0.20 8.19 -3.53
CA ILE A 58 -1.18 7.75 -3.76
C ILE A 58 -1.47 6.57 -2.84
N VAL A 59 -2.65 6.58 -2.25
CA VAL A 59 -3.25 5.46 -1.50
C VAL A 59 -4.45 4.96 -2.30
N PRO A 60 -4.28 3.94 -3.16
CA PRO A 60 -5.32 3.55 -4.13
C PRO A 60 -6.63 3.13 -3.46
N GLU A 61 -6.55 2.46 -2.31
CA GLU A 61 -7.73 1.93 -1.59
C GLU A 61 -8.62 3.03 -1.00
N LEU A 62 -8.04 4.23 -0.76
CA LEU A 62 -8.74 5.34 -0.13
C LEU A 62 -8.96 6.53 -1.08
N ASP A 63 -8.46 6.44 -2.31
CA ASP A 63 -8.42 7.56 -3.28
C ASP A 63 -7.83 8.84 -2.67
N ARG A 64 -6.79 8.66 -1.83
CA ARG A 64 -6.08 9.75 -1.17
C ARG A 64 -4.72 9.98 -1.79
N THR A 65 -4.36 11.27 -1.86
CA THR A 65 -3.04 11.67 -2.34
C THR A 65 -2.39 12.63 -1.36
N ALA A 66 -1.07 12.61 -1.29
CA ALA A 66 -0.27 13.58 -0.54
C ALA A 66 0.93 14.04 -1.36
N ARG A 67 1.33 15.29 -1.17
CA ARG A 67 2.53 15.86 -1.78
C ARG A 67 3.72 15.72 -0.82
N PHE A 68 4.90 15.61 -1.40
CA PHE A 68 6.13 15.70 -0.63
C PHE A 68 6.48 17.16 -0.34
N HIS A 69 6.89 17.41 0.89
CA HIS A 69 7.46 18.69 1.32
C HIS A 69 8.85 18.40 1.88
N GLY A 70 9.90 18.82 1.15
CA GLY A 70 11.29 18.49 1.53
C GLY A 70 11.56 16.99 1.55
N GLY A 71 10.98 16.23 0.62
CA GLY A 71 11.16 14.79 0.53
C GLY A 71 10.36 13.97 1.56
N ILE A 72 9.45 14.58 2.33
CA ILE A 72 8.66 13.92 3.36
C ILE A 72 7.17 14.18 3.13
N ALA A 73 6.35 13.14 3.24
CA ALA A 73 4.90 13.23 3.31
C ALA A 73 4.41 12.55 4.59
N GLN A 74 3.39 13.11 5.24
CA GLN A 74 2.79 12.56 6.45
C GLN A 74 1.30 12.31 6.21
N MET A 75 0.83 11.12 6.55
CA MET A 75 -0.56 10.72 6.39
C MET A 75 -1.00 9.83 7.56
N ILE A 76 -2.28 9.91 7.91
CA ILE A 76 -2.91 8.95 8.82
C ILE A 76 -3.63 7.93 7.93
N LEU A 77 -3.22 6.69 8.00
CA LEU A 77 -3.66 5.61 7.13
C LEU A 77 -3.94 4.34 7.94
N PRO A 78 -4.92 3.54 7.53
CA PRO A 78 -5.13 2.23 8.16
C PRO A 78 -3.96 1.28 7.87
N GLU A 79 -3.65 0.42 8.83
CA GLU A 79 -2.51 -0.52 8.77
C GLU A 79 -2.52 -1.44 7.54
N ASN A 80 -3.71 -1.73 7.01
CA ASN A 80 -3.87 -2.60 5.84
C ASN A 80 -3.83 -1.87 4.49
N ALA A 81 -3.65 -0.55 4.47
CA ALA A 81 -3.54 0.22 3.24
C ALA A 81 -2.17 0.03 2.57
N THR A 82 -2.11 0.39 1.29
CA THR A 82 -0.86 0.43 0.54
C THR A 82 -0.59 1.84 0.02
N VAL A 83 0.69 2.17 -0.11
CA VAL A 83 1.15 3.45 -0.66
C VAL A 83 1.91 3.21 -1.95
N LYS A 84 1.67 4.05 -2.94
CA LYS A 84 2.38 4.08 -4.22
C LYS A 84 2.99 5.45 -4.45
N LEU A 85 4.12 5.48 -5.15
CA LEU A 85 4.66 6.70 -5.71
C LEU A 85 4.01 6.94 -7.08
N ALA A 86 3.67 8.17 -7.37
CA ALA A 86 3.19 8.58 -8.68
C ALA A 86 3.74 9.97 -9.03
N ILE A 87 3.55 10.36 -10.28
CA ILE A 87 3.88 11.70 -10.72
C ILE A 87 2.63 12.58 -10.62
N SER A 88 2.81 13.79 -10.15
CA SER A 88 1.74 14.77 -10.05
C SER A 88 1.09 14.98 -11.41
N PRO A 89 -0.27 15.05 -11.47
CA PRO A 89 -1.00 15.35 -12.71
C PRO A 89 -0.61 16.68 -13.37
N LEU A 90 0.09 17.55 -12.65
CA LEU A 90 0.62 18.80 -13.18
C LEU A 90 1.76 18.59 -14.20
N TYR A 91 2.33 17.39 -14.26
CA TYR A 91 3.40 17.01 -15.18
C TYR A 91 2.94 15.88 -16.11
N PRO A 92 2.00 16.18 -17.05
CA PRO A 92 1.50 15.16 -17.96
C PRO A 92 2.63 14.68 -18.89
N GLY A 93 2.69 13.40 -19.11
CA GLY A 93 3.68 12.78 -20.02
C GLY A 93 4.71 11.90 -19.33
N PHE A 94 4.80 11.94 -18.01
CA PHE A 94 5.61 11.00 -17.25
C PHE A 94 4.70 9.93 -16.62
N ALA A 95 4.91 8.68 -16.95
CA ALA A 95 4.30 7.56 -16.25
C ALA A 95 5.34 6.99 -15.29
N TYR A 96 5.07 7.05 -14.01
CA TYR A 96 5.86 6.37 -13.00
C TYR A 96 5.03 5.22 -12.44
N ASP A 97 5.55 4.02 -12.53
CA ASP A 97 4.88 2.81 -12.01
C ASP A 97 5.74 2.21 -10.90
N ASP A 98 5.51 2.66 -9.67
CA ASP A 98 6.15 2.10 -8.50
C ASP A 98 5.29 0.97 -7.91
N LEU A 99 5.98 -0.03 -7.39
CA LEU A 99 5.33 -1.11 -6.67
C LEU A 99 4.68 -0.58 -5.39
N ALA A 100 3.42 -0.97 -5.16
CA ALA A 100 2.72 -0.64 -3.94
C ALA A 100 3.44 -1.24 -2.73
N LYS A 101 3.63 -0.43 -1.68
CA LYS A 101 4.23 -0.84 -0.40
C LYS A 101 3.19 -0.81 0.71
N PRO A 102 3.19 -1.79 1.62
CA PRO A 102 2.29 -1.78 2.77
C PRO A 102 2.60 -0.57 3.67
N VAL A 103 1.57 -0.01 4.26
CA VAL A 103 1.69 1.10 5.20
C VAL A 103 2.40 0.64 6.47
N GLN A 104 3.38 1.42 6.89
CA GLN A 104 4.13 1.29 8.14
C GLN A 104 4.35 2.68 8.72
N ALA A 105 4.76 2.76 9.99
CA ALA A 105 5.07 4.04 10.63
C ALA A 105 6.14 4.85 9.86
N LYS A 106 7.06 4.17 9.19
CA LYS A 106 8.05 4.77 8.28
C LYS A 106 8.12 3.95 7.00
N VAL A 107 7.90 4.59 5.85
CA VAL A 107 7.99 3.99 4.53
C VAL A 107 8.89 4.84 3.66
N THR A 108 9.81 4.21 2.93
CA THR A 108 10.63 4.91 1.92
C THR A 108 10.17 4.49 0.54
N LEU A 109 9.79 5.48 -0.27
CA LEU A 109 9.48 5.32 -1.69
C LEU A 109 10.68 5.79 -2.51
N ILE A 110 11.05 5.03 -3.52
CA ILE A 110 12.23 5.29 -4.35
C ILE A 110 11.75 5.76 -5.72
N ALA A 111 12.15 6.96 -6.10
CA ALA A 111 11.94 7.47 -7.45
C ALA A 111 13.17 7.17 -8.29
N GLU A 112 13.07 6.16 -9.16
CA GLU A 112 14.10 5.84 -10.15
C GLU A 112 13.60 6.29 -11.53
N CYS A 113 14.25 7.31 -12.09
CA CYS A 113 13.97 7.75 -13.44
C CYS A 113 14.89 7.02 -14.43
N ASN A 114 14.65 5.75 -14.61
CA ASN A 114 15.14 5.06 -15.78
C ASN A 114 14.34 5.58 -16.99
N GLN A 115 15.04 5.97 -18.05
CA GLN A 115 14.36 6.35 -19.29
C GLN A 115 13.44 5.19 -19.67
N PRO A 116 12.14 5.45 -19.87
CA PRO A 116 11.24 4.37 -20.25
C PRO A 116 11.79 3.75 -21.56
N PRO A 117 11.80 2.42 -21.67
CA PRO A 117 12.34 1.71 -22.85
C PRO A 117 11.70 2.16 -24.17
N ARG A 118 10.56 2.86 -24.09
CA ARG A 118 9.89 3.48 -25.22
C ARG A 118 10.62 4.69 -25.80
N LEU A 119 11.34 5.45 -24.96
CA LEU A 119 12.16 6.58 -25.45
C LEU A 119 13.43 6.08 -26.13
N ASP A 120 14.07 5.05 -25.60
CA ASP A 120 15.25 4.44 -26.24
C ASP A 120 14.91 3.84 -27.61
N SER A 121 13.71 3.25 -27.75
CA SER A 121 13.26 2.73 -29.05
C SER A 121 12.94 3.86 -30.04
N ILE A 122 12.40 4.99 -29.57
CA ILE A 122 12.13 6.16 -30.42
C ILE A 122 13.42 6.84 -30.85
N PHE A 123 14.36 7.04 -29.93
CA PHE A 123 15.66 7.61 -30.27
C PHE A 123 16.50 6.67 -31.15
N GLY A 124 16.40 5.37 -30.94
CA GLY A 124 16.98 4.36 -31.80
C GLY A 124 16.44 4.44 -33.23
N ALA A 125 15.10 4.48 -33.37
CA ALA A 125 14.45 4.61 -34.68
C ALA A 125 14.75 5.94 -35.37
N MET A 126 14.83 7.03 -34.60
CA MET A 126 15.23 8.34 -35.15
C MET A 126 16.70 8.34 -35.61
N ASN A 127 17.63 7.78 -34.86
CA ASN A 127 19.03 7.66 -35.27
C ASN A 127 19.20 6.79 -36.50
N GLU A 128 18.42 5.73 -36.66
CA GLU A 128 18.45 4.93 -37.90
C GLU A 128 17.92 5.69 -39.12
N GLN A 129 16.89 6.53 -38.93
CA GLN A 129 16.34 7.34 -40.03
C GLN A 129 17.26 8.51 -40.43
N PHE A 130 17.84 9.19 -39.46
CA PHE A 130 18.67 10.38 -39.73
C PHE A 130 20.17 10.03 -39.95
N GLY A 131 20.64 8.91 -39.43
CA GLY A 131 22.03 8.45 -39.66
C GLY A 131 22.29 7.90 -41.05
N LYS A 132 21.25 7.60 -41.84
CA LYS A 132 21.38 7.12 -43.22
C LYS A 132 21.42 8.23 -44.29
N THR A 133 21.27 9.49 -43.91
CA THR A 133 21.19 10.60 -44.87
C THR A 133 22.56 11.31 -45.09
N SER A 134 23.63 10.77 -44.47
CA SER A 134 24.99 11.34 -44.64
C SER A 134 25.89 10.36 -45.38
N LYS A 135 25.68 10.23 -46.70
CA LYS A 135 26.65 9.73 -47.66
C LYS A 135 26.49 10.49 -48.97
#